data_6ba773f15ffff2a1892850aee2525f98
#
_entry.id   6ba773f15ffff2a1892850aee2525f98
#
_cell.length_a   1.000
_cell.length_b   1.000
_cell.length_c   1.000
_cell.angle_alpha   90.00
_cell.angle_beta   90.00
_cell.angle_gamma   90.00
#
_symmetry.space_group_name_H-M   'P 1'
#
loop_
_entity.id
_entity.type
_entity.pdbx_description
1 polymer ?
#
loop_
_entity_poly.entity_id
_entity_poly.type
_entity_poly.pdbx_seq_one_letter_code
_entity_poly.pdbx_strand_id
1 'polypeptide(L)'
;VGSGVPRFYLPLDQVFPQSNVSQFIVLAKDLQQRSALLRSLPAVLAQEFPEVRGRVKLLPNGPPVPYPVQFRVVGPEPSVLRAHADEVKAVMRGHAKMRGVNDNWNESVKVLRLEVDQAKARALGVTSQSIAQASRVMQSGMTVGQFREDDKLIDIVLRQPEDERRAITDIANAYLPTASGRSIPLTQIAKPVFTWEPGVMWREGREYAITVQGDVVKGLQGATVTQQLLPALRKIEADWHAAGQNAYHITVAGAVAES
;
A
#
# COMPACT_ATOMS: atom_id res chain seq x y z
N VAL A 1 6.24 13.87 2.29
CA VAL A 1 6.58 12.48 1.97
C VAL A 1 6.17 11.61 3.16
N GLY A 2 5.65 10.42 2.89
CA GLY A 2 5.25 9.48 3.94
C GLY A 2 3.82 9.64 4.46
N SER A 3 3.10 10.68 4.05
CA SER A 3 1.67 10.87 4.38
C SER A 3 0.98 11.71 3.31
N GLY A 4 -0.35 11.61 3.27
CA GLY A 4 -1.18 12.57 2.55
C GLY A 4 -1.20 13.94 3.23
N VAL A 5 -1.72 14.93 2.54
CA VAL A 5 -1.99 16.24 3.14
C VAL A 5 -3.07 16.13 4.22
N PRO A 6 -3.05 16.95 5.28
CA PRO A 6 -4.12 16.99 6.26
C PRO A 6 -5.48 17.23 5.58
N ARG A 7 -6.52 16.57 6.09
CA ARG A 7 -7.87 16.74 5.55
C ARG A 7 -8.44 18.09 5.96
N PHE A 8 -8.29 19.08 5.10
CA PHE A 8 -8.83 20.45 5.29
C PHE A 8 -10.16 20.68 4.53
N TYR A 9 -10.63 19.67 3.78
CA TYR A 9 -11.77 19.75 2.90
C TYR A 9 -12.49 18.38 2.85
N LEU A 10 -13.80 18.33 3.11
CA LEU A 10 -14.55 17.08 3.27
C LEU A 10 -14.45 16.11 2.09
N PRO A 11 -14.56 16.54 0.81
CA PRO A 11 -14.40 15.65 -0.33
C PRO A 11 -12.99 15.19 -0.63
N LEU A 12 -11.98 15.61 0.14
CA LEU A 12 -10.61 15.18 -0.06
C LEU A 12 -10.43 13.72 0.38
N ASP A 13 -9.99 12.87 -0.54
CA ASP A 13 -9.63 11.49 -0.22
C ASP A 13 -8.48 11.49 0.79
N GLN A 14 -8.66 10.78 1.88
CA GLN A 14 -7.60 10.62 2.86
C GLN A 14 -6.62 9.55 2.39
N VAL A 15 -5.36 9.94 2.24
CA VAL A 15 -4.27 9.03 1.94
C VAL A 15 -3.61 8.64 3.26
N PHE A 16 -3.65 7.34 3.59
CA PHE A 16 -3.02 6.83 4.81
C PHE A 16 -1.49 6.97 4.75
N PRO A 17 -0.82 7.15 5.90
CA PRO A 17 0.63 7.21 5.97
C PRO A 17 1.27 5.94 5.40
N GLN A 18 2.15 6.11 4.40
CA GLN A 18 2.95 5.06 3.77
C GLN A 18 4.27 5.68 3.32
N SER A 19 5.38 4.99 3.51
CA SER A 19 6.72 5.51 3.21
C SER A 19 6.92 5.89 1.73
N ASN A 20 6.14 5.29 0.83
CA ASN A 20 6.20 5.45 -0.62
C ASN A 20 5.12 6.40 -1.18
N VAL A 21 4.45 7.20 -0.34
CA VAL A 21 3.38 8.09 -0.75
C VAL A 21 3.77 9.55 -0.55
N SER A 22 3.43 10.39 -1.52
CA SER A 22 3.49 11.85 -1.42
C SER A 22 2.24 12.48 -2.04
N GLN A 23 1.73 13.51 -1.41
CA GLN A 23 0.60 14.27 -1.92
C GLN A 23 0.90 15.76 -1.86
N PHE A 24 0.56 16.48 -2.92
CA PHE A 24 0.78 17.92 -3.05
C PHE A 24 -0.52 18.61 -3.41
N ILE A 25 -0.76 19.77 -2.80
CA ILE A 25 -1.79 20.72 -3.23
C ILE A 25 -1.11 21.84 -3.99
N VAL A 26 -1.47 21.98 -5.27
CA VAL A 26 -0.89 23.02 -6.14
C VAL A 26 -1.94 24.11 -6.35
N LEU A 27 -1.64 25.30 -5.88
CA LEU A 27 -2.48 26.48 -6.10
C LEU A 27 -2.03 27.17 -7.38
N ALA A 28 -2.92 27.23 -8.37
CA ALA A 28 -2.69 27.98 -9.59
C ALA A 28 -3.15 29.43 -9.41
N LYS A 29 -2.48 30.37 -10.09
CA LYS A 29 -2.81 31.80 -10.05
C LYS A 29 -4.23 32.09 -10.56
N ASP A 30 -4.65 31.36 -11.60
CA ASP A 30 -5.95 31.51 -12.26
C ASP A 30 -6.42 30.19 -12.88
N LEU A 31 -7.65 30.20 -13.43
CA LEU A 31 -8.25 29.03 -14.08
C LEU A 31 -7.51 28.59 -15.35
N GLN A 32 -6.90 29.53 -16.07
CA GLN A 32 -6.16 29.25 -17.30
C GLN A 32 -4.87 28.48 -16.97
N GLN A 33 -4.11 28.97 -16.00
CA GLN A 33 -2.92 28.29 -15.51
C GLN A 33 -3.25 26.92 -14.91
N ARG A 34 -4.33 26.79 -14.11
CA ARG A 34 -4.79 25.51 -13.60
C ARG A 34 -5.07 24.50 -14.73
N SER A 35 -5.75 24.96 -15.77
CA SER A 35 -6.08 24.11 -16.93
C SER A 35 -4.83 23.73 -17.75
N ALA A 36 -3.84 24.61 -17.81
CA ALA A 36 -2.55 24.32 -18.43
C ALA A 36 -1.79 23.25 -17.63
N LEU A 37 -1.70 23.37 -16.30
CA LEU A 37 -1.05 22.39 -15.43
C LEU A 37 -1.71 21.02 -15.51
N LEU A 38 -3.05 20.94 -15.54
CA LEU A 38 -3.77 19.68 -15.70
C LEU A 38 -3.48 18.95 -17.01
N ARG A 39 -3.07 19.70 -18.06
CA ARG A 39 -2.69 19.10 -19.34
C ARG A 39 -1.23 18.67 -19.39
N SER A 40 -0.33 19.47 -18.83
CA SER A 40 1.12 19.26 -18.93
C SER A 40 1.69 18.33 -17.87
N LEU A 41 1.27 18.44 -16.61
CA LEU A 41 1.85 17.67 -15.50
C LEU A 41 1.78 16.16 -15.67
N PRO A 42 0.71 15.54 -16.20
CA PRO A 42 0.71 14.07 -16.39
C PRO A 42 1.82 13.59 -17.33
N ALA A 43 2.12 14.35 -18.39
CA ALA A 43 3.21 14.02 -19.30
C ALA A 43 4.58 14.20 -18.65
N VAL A 44 4.77 15.28 -17.91
CA VAL A 44 6.01 15.54 -17.15
C VAL A 44 6.26 14.42 -16.14
N LEU A 45 5.24 14.02 -15.37
CA LEU A 45 5.38 12.94 -14.39
C LEU A 45 5.72 11.60 -15.06
N ALA A 46 5.13 11.30 -16.21
CA ALA A 46 5.43 10.08 -16.94
C ALA A 46 6.82 10.04 -17.59
N GLN A 47 7.35 11.21 -18.00
CA GLN A 47 8.65 11.32 -18.67
C GLN A 47 9.81 11.47 -17.68
N GLU A 48 9.64 12.33 -16.68
CA GLU A 48 10.72 12.68 -15.73
C GLU A 48 10.77 11.70 -14.53
N PHE A 49 9.65 11.07 -14.21
CA PHE A 49 9.53 10.17 -13.04
C PHE A 49 8.81 8.86 -13.40
N PRO A 50 9.35 8.05 -14.33
CA PRO A 50 8.69 6.83 -14.81
C PRO A 50 8.50 5.76 -13.71
N GLU A 51 9.30 5.79 -12.65
CA GLU A 51 9.21 4.91 -11.48
C GLU A 51 8.09 5.31 -10.51
N VAL A 52 7.48 6.49 -10.70
CA VAL A 52 6.43 7.01 -9.82
C VAL A 52 5.07 6.92 -10.50
N ARG A 53 4.09 6.37 -9.80
CA ARG A 53 2.70 6.44 -10.23
C ARG A 53 2.12 7.82 -9.91
N GLY A 54 2.37 8.79 -10.78
CA GLY A 54 1.88 10.15 -10.66
C GLY A 54 0.42 10.28 -11.08
N ARG A 55 -0.39 11.00 -10.31
CA ARG A 55 -1.78 11.30 -10.62
C ARG A 55 -2.08 12.78 -10.38
N VAL A 56 -2.58 13.44 -11.41
CA VAL A 56 -2.97 14.85 -11.35
C VAL A 56 -4.48 14.97 -11.48
N LYS A 57 -5.14 15.50 -10.46
CA LYS A 57 -6.59 15.69 -10.44
C LYS A 57 -6.98 17.03 -9.81
N LEU A 58 -8.17 17.50 -10.15
CA LEU A 58 -8.79 18.61 -9.40
C LEU A 58 -9.27 18.13 -8.03
N LEU A 59 -9.42 19.04 -7.10
CA LEU A 59 -10.16 18.77 -5.87
C LEU A 59 -11.61 18.42 -6.24
N PRO A 60 -12.14 17.27 -5.75
CA PRO A 60 -13.48 16.83 -6.10
C PRO A 60 -14.54 17.71 -5.44
N ASN A 61 -15.68 17.89 -6.12
CA ASN A 61 -16.91 18.39 -5.51
C ASN A 61 -17.84 17.20 -5.28
N GLY A 62 -18.33 17.01 -4.06
CA GLY A 62 -19.19 15.89 -3.68
C GLY A 62 -18.47 14.80 -2.88
N PRO A 63 -19.06 13.63 -2.70
CA PRO A 63 -18.45 12.54 -1.92
C PRO A 63 -17.08 12.16 -2.45
N PRO A 64 -16.13 11.80 -1.57
CA PRO A 64 -14.79 11.39 -1.99
C PRO A 64 -14.86 10.06 -2.74
N VAL A 65 -14.62 10.10 -4.05
CA VAL A 65 -14.49 8.91 -4.88
C VAL A 65 -13.05 8.83 -5.37
N PRO A 66 -12.26 7.87 -4.88
CA PRO A 66 -10.85 7.75 -5.25
C PRO A 66 -10.66 7.61 -6.75
N TYR A 67 -11.45 6.74 -7.40
CA TYR A 67 -11.43 6.51 -8.84
C TYR A 67 -12.84 6.35 -9.40
N PRO A 68 -13.10 6.85 -10.63
CA PRO A 68 -14.44 6.80 -11.24
C PRO A 68 -14.89 5.39 -11.67
N VAL A 69 -13.95 4.47 -11.89
CA VAL A 69 -14.23 3.07 -12.21
C VAL A 69 -13.52 2.19 -11.20
N GLN A 70 -14.28 1.36 -10.51
CA GLN A 70 -13.77 0.45 -9.49
C GLN A 70 -14.50 -0.89 -9.57
N PHE A 71 -13.73 -1.97 -9.55
CA PHE A 71 -14.22 -3.34 -9.41
C PHE A 71 -13.51 -4.01 -8.26
N ARG A 72 -14.27 -4.62 -7.38
CA ARG A 72 -13.73 -5.34 -6.22
C ARG A 72 -13.75 -6.83 -6.50
N VAL A 73 -12.59 -7.45 -6.40
CA VAL A 73 -12.42 -8.91 -6.44
C VAL A 73 -12.32 -9.40 -5.02
N VAL A 74 -13.14 -10.37 -4.64
CA VAL A 74 -13.23 -10.90 -3.28
C VAL A 74 -12.97 -12.39 -3.30
N GLY A 75 -12.29 -12.91 -2.28
CA GLY A 75 -12.03 -14.34 -2.14
C GLY A 75 -11.15 -14.69 -0.95
N PRO A 76 -11.03 -16.00 -0.62
CA PRO A 76 -10.41 -16.45 0.62
C PRO A 76 -8.88 -16.45 0.60
N GLU A 77 -8.24 -16.67 -0.56
CA GLU A 77 -6.80 -16.86 -0.64
C GLU A 77 -6.10 -15.68 -1.32
N PRO A 78 -5.19 -14.97 -0.61
CA PRO A 78 -4.55 -13.74 -1.14
C PRO A 78 -3.77 -13.93 -2.44
N SER A 79 -3.07 -15.04 -2.63
CA SER A 79 -2.25 -15.30 -3.81
C SER A 79 -3.12 -15.51 -5.05
N VAL A 80 -4.19 -16.28 -4.95
CA VAL A 80 -5.16 -16.51 -6.02
C VAL A 80 -5.92 -15.23 -6.31
N LEU A 81 -6.34 -14.51 -5.25
CA LEU A 81 -7.04 -13.24 -5.40
C LEU A 81 -6.19 -12.20 -6.15
N ARG A 82 -4.86 -12.17 -5.92
CA ARG A 82 -3.94 -11.29 -6.65
C ARG A 82 -3.92 -11.66 -8.14
N ALA A 83 -3.86 -12.94 -8.48
CA ALA A 83 -3.88 -13.39 -9.89
C ALA A 83 -5.19 -12.96 -10.58
N HIS A 84 -6.34 -13.17 -9.92
CA HIS A 84 -7.64 -12.73 -10.45
C HIS A 84 -7.74 -11.20 -10.59
N ALA A 85 -7.20 -10.44 -9.64
CA ALA A 85 -7.13 -8.98 -9.78
C ALA A 85 -6.24 -8.55 -10.96
N ASP A 86 -5.18 -9.31 -11.27
CA ASP A 86 -4.33 -9.04 -12.44
C ASP A 86 -5.08 -9.30 -13.76
N GLU A 87 -5.92 -10.32 -13.84
CA GLU A 87 -6.82 -10.55 -14.98
C GLU A 87 -7.81 -9.39 -15.15
N VAL A 88 -8.43 -8.95 -14.08
CA VAL A 88 -9.33 -7.78 -14.10
C VAL A 88 -8.57 -6.52 -14.56
N LYS A 89 -7.35 -6.29 -14.04
CA LYS A 89 -6.49 -5.18 -14.50
C LYS A 89 -6.19 -5.28 -16.00
N ALA A 90 -5.93 -6.48 -16.50
CA ALA A 90 -5.65 -6.68 -17.92
C ALA A 90 -6.84 -6.27 -18.80
N VAL A 91 -8.07 -6.67 -18.44
CA VAL A 91 -9.28 -6.26 -19.15
C VAL A 91 -9.48 -4.74 -19.09
N MET A 92 -9.32 -4.14 -17.91
CA MET A 92 -9.45 -2.69 -17.78
C MET A 92 -8.40 -1.93 -18.57
N ARG A 93 -7.14 -2.41 -18.60
CA ARG A 93 -6.05 -1.79 -19.39
C ARG A 93 -6.29 -1.92 -20.89
N GLY A 94 -6.89 -3.02 -21.36
CA GLY A 94 -7.28 -3.23 -22.75
C GLY A 94 -8.39 -2.30 -23.25
N HIS A 95 -9.11 -1.65 -22.35
CA HIS A 95 -10.19 -0.75 -22.71
C HIS A 95 -9.67 0.66 -23.04
N ALA A 96 -9.89 1.13 -24.28
CA ALA A 96 -9.31 2.36 -24.81
C ALA A 96 -9.62 3.64 -23.99
N LYS A 97 -10.70 3.63 -23.20
CA LYS A 97 -11.17 4.76 -22.41
C LYS A 97 -10.61 4.75 -20.97
N MET A 98 -9.92 3.68 -20.55
CA MET A 98 -9.32 3.58 -19.23
C MET A 98 -7.92 4.20 -19.18
N ARG A 99 -7.55 4.74 -18.02
CA ARG A 99 -6.23 5.30 -17.73
C ARG A 99 -5.80 4.97 -16.30
N GLY A 100 -4.51 4.79 -16.07
CA GLY A 100 -3.93 4.64 -14.74
C GLY A 100 -4.48 3.46 -13.93
N VAL A 101 -4.78 2.34 -14.60
CA VAL A 101 -5.35 1.15 -13.94
C VAL A 101 -4.38 0.57 -12.93
N ASN A 102 -4.83 0.46 -11.69
CA ASN A 102 -4.08 -0.02 -10.54
C ASN A 102 -5.00 -0.74 -9.55
N ASP A 103 -4.47 -1.20 -8.44
CA ASP A 103 -5.27 -1.76 -7.35
C ASP A 103 -4.92 -1.14 -5.99
N ASN A 104 -5.78 -1.34 -5.00
CA ASN A 104 -5.63 -0.76 -3.66
C ASN A 104 -4.69 -1.56 -2.74
N TRP A 105 -4.21 -2.74 -3.14
CA TRP A 105 -3.13 -3.43 -2.43
C TRP A 105 -1.75 -2.89 -2.83
N ASN A 106 -1.69 -2.11 -3.90
CA ASN A 106 -0.48 -1.54 -4.49
C ASN A 106 0.54 -2.62 -4.91
N GLU A 107 1.75 -2.18 -5.24
CA GLU A 107 2.84 -3.08 -5.59
C GLU A 107 3.37 -3.80 -4.34
N SER A 108 3.90 -5.01 -4.54
CA SER A 108 4.60 -5.73 -3.49
C SER A 108 5.81 -4.93 -3.03
N VAL A 109 6.05 -4.91 -1.72
CA VAL A 109 7.21 -4.25 -1.12
C VAL A 109 8.28 -5.27 -0.78
N LYS A 110 9.54 -4.90 -0.98
CA LYS A 110 10.67 -5.73 -0.57
C LYS A 110 10.78 -5.68 0.94
N VAL A 111 10.71 -6.83 1.58
CA VAL A 111 10.83 -6.98 3.04
C VAL A 111 11.98 -7.91 3.39
N LEU A 112 12.56 -7.70 4.56
CA LEU A 112 13.49 -8.63 5.16
C LEU A 112 12.72 -9.50 6.17
N ARG A 113 12.47 -10.75 5.79
CA ARG A 113 11.84 -11.73 6.66
C ARG A 113 12.89 -12.40 7.52
N LEU A 114 12.63 -12.51 8.81
CA LEU A 114 13.45 -13.26 9.74
C LEU A 114 12.86 -14.67 9.90
N GLU A 115 13.50 -15.65 9.29
CA GLU A 115 13.12 -17.06 9.45
C GLU A 115 13.72 -17.58 10.76
N VAL A 116 12.89 -17.63 11.80
CA VAL A 116 13.32 -17.96 13.15
C VAL A 116 13.28 -19.47 13.38
N ASP A 117 14.43 -20.04 13.81
CA ASP A 117 14.52 -21.39 14.37
C ASP A 117 13.89 -21.39 15.77
N GLN A 118 12.63 -21.80 15.84
CA GLN A 118 11.85 -21.77 17.08
C GLN A 118 12.39 -22.69 18.17
N ALA A 119 13.11 -23.76 17.81
CA ALA A 119 13.70 -24.69 18.78
C ALA A 119 14.90 -24.03 19.46
N LYS A 120 15.81 -23.44 18.68
CA LYS A 120 16.97 -22.70 19.20
C LYS A 120 16.55 -21.46 19.99
N ALA A 121 15.58 -20.70 19.49
CA ALA A 121 15.08 -19.52 20.18
C ALA A 121 14.53 -19.89 21.58
N ARG A 122 13.72 -20.94 21.68
CA ARG A 122 13.19 -21.43 22.96
C ARG A 122 14.28 -21.92 23.90
N ALA A 123 15.25 -22.68 23.39
CA ALA A 123 16.38 -23.16 24.20
C ALA A 123 17.20 -22.02 24.83
N LEU A 124 17.28 -20.86 24.15
CA LEU A 124 18.00 -19.68 24.60
C LEU A 124 17.11 -18.67 25.36
N GLY A 125 15.82 -18.99 25.54
CA GLY A 125 14.85 -18.14 26.21
C GLY A 125 14.54 -16.85 25.42
N VAL A 126 14.68 -16.90 24.09
CA VAL A 126 14.36 -15.79 23.19
C VAL A 126 12.96 -15.98 22.62
N THR A 127 12.14 -14.95 22.72
CA THR A 127 10.76 -14.95 22.21
C THR A 127 10.65 -14.17 20.90
N SER A 128 9.60 -14.42 20.12
CA SER A 128 9.30 -13.61 18.92
C SER A 128 9.12 -12.13 19.26
N GLN A 129 8.61 -11.83 20.45
CA GLN A 129 8.45 -10.47 20.93
C GLN A 129 9.82 -9.79 21.16
N SER A 130 10.77 -10.48 21.80
CA SER A 130 12.11 -9.93 22.02
C SER A 130 12.87 -9.71 20.71
N ILE A 131 12.68 -10.61 19.72
CA ILE A 131 13.25 -10.45 18.37
C ILE A 131 12.65 -9.19 17.69
N ALA A 132 11.33 -9.06 17.70
CA ALA A 132 10.64 -7.91 17.10
C ALA A 132 11.05 -6.60 17.76
N GLN A 133 11.18 -6.59 19.08
CA GLN A 133 11.57 -5.42 19.86
C GLN A 133 13.03 -5.00 19.55
N ALA A 134 13.96 -5.95 19.52
CA ALA A 134 15.36 -5.69 19.16
C ALA A 134 15.48 -5.16 17.72
N SER A 135 14.77 -5.78 16.77
CA SER A 135 14.72 -5.33 15.38
C SER A 135 14.19 -3.90 15.24
N ARG A 136 13.16 -3.55 16.03
CA ARG A 136 12.60 -2.20 16.06
C ARG A 136 13.58 -1.18 16.63
N VAL A 137 14.26 -1.51 17.72
CA VAL A 137 15.29 -0.64 18.34
C VAL A 137 16.40 -0.33 17.35
N MET A 138 16.87 -1.33 16.61
CA MET A 138 17.91 -1.12 15.61
C MET A 138 17.49 -0.18 14.50
N GLN A 139 16.33 -0.41 13.89
CA GLN A 139 15.93 0.33 12.69
C GLN A 139 15.30 1.68 12.99
N SER A 140 14.32 1.70 13.90
CA SER A 140 13.47 2.86 14.16
C SER A 140 13.79 3.55 15.49
N GLY A 141 14.44 2.84 16.38
CA GLY A 141 14.64 3.26 17.76
C GLY A 141 13.44 2.92 18.66
N MET A 142 13.64 3.13 19.94
CA MET A 142 12.64 2.95 20.99
C MET A 142 12.58 4.19 21.86
N THR A 143 11.40 4.71 22.12
CA THR A 143 11.19 5.77 23.10
C THR A 143 11.48 5.22 24.49
N VAL A 144 12.51 5.75 25.14
CA VAL A 144 12.94 5.34 26.49
C VAL A 144 12.50 6.31 27.58
N GLY A 145 11.99 7.46 27.19
CA GLY A 145 11.49 8.48 28.11
C GLY A 145 10.93 9.67 27.35
N GLN A 146 10.43 10.63 28.11
CA GLN A 146 9.91 11.89 27.56
C GLN A 146 10.49 13.05 28.36
N PHE A 147 10.92 14.08 27.66
CA PHE A 147 11.30 15.35 28.22
C PHE A 147 10.14 16.32 28.03
N ARG A 148 9.75 16.99 29.11
CA ARG A 148 8.70 18.00 29.08
C ARG A 148 9.31 19.39 29.03
N GLU A 149 8.93 20.15 28.00
CA GLU A 149 9.28 21.55 27.85
C GLU A 149 7.98 22.36 27.69
N ASP A 150 7.58 23.04 28.72
CA ASP A 150 6.30 23.75 28.85
C ASP A 150 5.08 22.85 28.55
N ASP A 151 4.42 23.07 27.41
CA ASP A 151 3.27 22.31 26.91
C ASP A 151 3.64 21.16 25.97
N LYS A 152 4.92 21.00 25.64
CA LYS A 152 5.41 19.99 24.72
C LYS A 152 5.98 18.79 25.46
N LEU A 153 5.61 17.59 24.97
CA LEU A 153 6.25 16.33 25.32
C LEU A 153 7.19 15.93 24.18
N ILE A 154 8.48 15.86 24.47
CA ILE A 154 9.52 15.52 23.50
C ILE A 154 10.02 14.11 23.82
N ASP A 155 9.84 13.17 22.87
CA ASP A 155 10.27 11.80 23.04
C ASP A 155 11.80 11.70 23.03
N ILE A 156 12.36 10.99 24.04
CA ILE A 156 13.76 10.58 24.06
C ILE A 156 13.85 9.22 23.40
N VAL A 157 14.46 9.16 22.21
CA VAL A 157 14.53 7.94 21.40
C VAL A 157 15.94 7.36 21.45
N LEU A 158 16.05 6.13 21.96
CA LEU A 158 17.26 5.31 21.88
C LEU A 158 17.26 4.55 20.55
N ARG A 159 18.32 4.70 19.77
CA ARG A 159 18.53 3.94 18.52
C ARG A 159 20.01 3.76 18.24
N GLN A 160 20.35 2.81 17.36
CA GLN A 160 21.72 2.65 16.91
C GLN A 160 22.23 3.84 16.07
N PRO A 161 23.54 4.10 16.05
CA PRO A 161 24.15 5.07 15.16
C PRO A 161 23.77 4.84 13.69
N GLU A 162 23.82 5.89 12.88
CA GLU A 162 23.39 5.82 11.48
C GLU A 162 24.25 4.89 10.63
N ASP A 163 25.55 4.84 10.87
CA ASP A 163 26.50 3.98 10.19
C ASP A 163 26.28 2.48 10.44
N GLU A 164 25.69 2.11 11.58
CA GLU A 164 25.35 0.72 11.94
C GLU A 164 23.96 0.27 11.47
N ARG A 165 23.19 1.14 10.79
CA ARG A 165 21.82 0.86 10.33
C ARG A 165 21.52 1.36 8.91
N ARG A 166 22.55 1.59 8.09
CA ARG A 166 22.40 2.10 6.71
C ARG A 166 21.78 1.09 5.77
N ALA A 167 22.09 -0.17 5.95
CA ALA A 167 21.53 -1.25 5.14
C ALA A 167 20.53 -2.08 5.94
N ILE A 168 19.47 -2.51 5.28
CA ILE A 168 18.48 -3.41 5.90
C ILE A 168 19.08 -4.75 6.32
N THR A 169 20.22 -5.12 5.72
CA THR A 169 21.01 -6.31 6.08
C THR A 169 21.72 -6.18 7.40
N ASP A 170 21.94 -4.98 7.91
CA ASP A 170 22.65 -4.74 9.18
C ASP A 170 21.90 -5.33 10.37
N ILE A 171 20.58 -5.61 10.20
CA ILE A 171 19.78 -6.32 11.19
C ILE A 171 20.35 -7.72 11.53
N ALA A 172 21.08 -8.33 10.61
CA ALA A 172 21.76 -9.61 10.86
C ALA A 172 22.80 -9.51 11.99
N ASN A 173 23.36 -8.32 12.21
CA ASN A 173 24.35 -8.03 13.24
C ASN A 173 23.70 -7.68 14.59
N ALA A 174 22.34 -7.70 14.68
CA ALA A 174 21.62 -7.43 15.91
C ALA A 174 22.00 -8.43 17.02
N TYR A 175 22.15 -7.91 18.22
CA TYR A 175 22.29 -8.72 19.42
C TYR A 175 20.95 -8.79 20.17
N LEU A 176 20.60 -10.00 20.59
CA LEU A 176 19.37 -10.27 21.32
C LEU A 176 19.70 -10.65 22.76
N PRO A 177 19.04 -10.05 23.76
CA PRO A 177 19.16 -10.50 25.13
C PRO A 177 18.49 -11.87 25.30
N THR A 178 19.16 -12.78 25.98
CA THR A 178 18.63 -14.08 26.39
C THR A 178 18.04 -14.01 27.81
N ALA A 179 17.26 -15.00 28.20
CA ALA A 179 16.74 -15.11 29.56
C ALA A 179 17.84 -15.18 30.63
N SER A 180 19.05 -15.65 30.27
CA SER A 180 20.20 -15.70 31.15
C SER A 180 20.97 -14.36 31.27
N GLY A 181 20.50 -13.29 30.63
CA GLY A 181 21.18 -11.98 30.62
C GLY A 181 22.37 -11.88 29.67
N ARG A 182 22.65 -12.92 28.90
CA ARG A 182 23.69 -12.89 27.84
C ARG A 182 23.10 -12.36 26.55
N SER A 183 23.93 -11.71 25.74
CA SER A 183 23.54 -11.29 24.39
C SER A 183 24.03 -12.29 23.34
N ILE A 184 23.20 -12.64 22.40
CA ILE A 184 23.53 -13.52 21.27
C ILE A 184 23.27 -12.81 19.95
N PRO A 185 24.04 -13.04 18.89
CA PRO A 185 23.72 -12.50 17.58
C PRO A 185 22.43 -13.12 17.02
N LEU A 186 21.60 -12.31 16.36
CA LEU A 186 20.35 -12.73 15.75
C LEU A 186 20.54 -13.91 14.79
N THR A 187 21.66 -13.95 14.08
CA THR A 187 22.00 -15.02 13.12
C THR A 187 22.15 -16.41 13.74
N GLN A 188 22.30 -16.53 15.07
CA GLN A 188 22.30 -17.83 15.73
C GLN A 188 20.91 -18.50 15.72
N ILE A 189 19.85 -17.71 15.71
CA ILE A 189 18.47 -18.19 15.86
C ILE A 189 17.56 -17.82 14.68
N ALA A 190 17.98 -16.92 13.80
CA ALA A 190 17.19 -16.50 12.68
C ALA A 190 18.04 -16.28 11.42
N LYS A 191 17.46 -16.59 10.26
CA LYS A 191 18.07 -16.32 8.97
C LYS A 191 17.32 -15.16 8.31
N PRO A 192 17.99 -14.04 8.03
CA PRO A 192 17.39 -12.95 7.27
C PRO A 192 17.26 -13.35 5.79
N VAL A 193 16.07 -13.23 5.21
CA VAL A 193 15.76 -13.55 3.82
C VAL A 193 14.99 -12.41 3.18
N PHE A 194 15.44 -11.91 2.03
CA PHE A 194 14.67 -10.95 1.25
C PHE A 194 13.50 -11.65 0.55
N THR A 195 12.33 -11.07 0.69
CA THR A 195 11.12 -11.53 0.00
C THR A 195 10.26 -10.35 -0.42
N TRP A 196 9.22 -10.62 -1.21
CA TRP A 196 8.24 -9.62 -1.63
C TRP A 196 6.90 -9.95 -1.00
N GLU A 197 6.31 -8.97 -0.34
CA GLU A 197 5.01 -9.11 0.33
C GLU A 197 4.08 -7.96 -0.06
N PRO A 198 2.74 -8.18 -0.08
CA PRO A 198 1.81 -7.07 -0.21
C PRO A 198 2.01 -6.08 0.94
N GLY A 199 2.17 -4.81 0.62
CA GLY A 199 2.32 -3.76 1.64
C GLY A 199 1.04 -3.55 2.47
N VAL A 200 -0.11 -3.82 1.85
CA VAL A 200 -1.45 -3.74 2.45
C VAL A 200 -2.31 -4.85 1.89
N MET A 201 -3.13 -5.46 2.73
CA MET A 201 -4.18 -6.39 2.35
C MET A 201 -5.51 -5.92 2.96
N TRP A 202 -6.46 -5.57 2.10
CA TRP A 202 -7.80 -5.17 2.52
C TRP A 202 -8.70 -6.38 2.68
N ARG A 203 -9.69 -6.24 3.56
CA ARG A 203 -10.76 -7.22 3.75
C ARG A 203 -12.13 -6.53 3.69
N GLU A 204 -13.10 -7.23 3.16
CA GLU A 204 -14.51 -6.87 3.16
C GLU A 204 -15.33 -8.06 3.59
N GLY A 205 -16.27 -7.88 4.51
CA GLY A 205 -17.08 -8.98 5.01
C GLY A 205 -16.27 -10.15 5.59
N ARG A 206 -15.06 -9.92 6.10
CA ARG A 206 -14.06 -10.88 6.61
C ARG A 206 -13.26 -11.63 5.53
N GLU A 207 -13.59 -11.50 4.25
CA GLU A 207 -12.83 -12.05 3.14
C GLU A 207 -11.79 -11.05 2.63
N TYR A 208 -10.75 -11.53 1.97
CA TYR A 208 -9.80 -10.65 1.31
C TYR A 208 -10.45 -9.98 0.10
N ALA A 209 -10.14 -8.72 -0.10
CA ALA A 209 -10.72 -7.90 -1.16
C ALA A 209 -9.68 -7.01 -1.83
N ILE A 210 -9.52 -7.15 -3.15
CA ILE A 210 -8.68 -6.27 -3.96
C ILE A 210 -9.60 -5.39 -4.82
N THR A 211 -9.52 -4.08 -4.66
CA THR A 211 -10.22 -3.16 -5.53
C THR A 211 -9.32 -2.75 -6.68
N VAL A 212 -9.63 -3.23 -7.88
CA VAL A 212 -9.03 -2.77 -9.14
C VAL A 212 -9.73 -1.51 -9.59
N GLN A 213 -8.96 -0.48 -9.90
CA GLN A 213 -9.48 0.87 -10.10
C GLN A 213 -8.72 1.62 -11.18
N GLY A 214 -9.36 2.64 -11.75
CA GLY A 214 -8.73 3.46 -12.75
C GLY A 214 -9.50 4.73 -13.08
N ASP A 215 -8.81 5.66 -13.73
CA ASP A 215 -9.38 6.87 -14.28
C ASP A 215 -9.95 6.63 -15.68
N VAL A 216 -10.86 7.48 -16.12
CA VAL A 216 -11.38 7.50 -17.47
C VAL A 216 -10.83 8.67 -18.27
N VAL A 217 -10.84 8.55 -19.58
CA VAL A 217 -10.49 9.66 -20.48
C VAL A 217 -11.39 10.87 -20.19
N LYS A 218 -10.80 12.06 -20.22
CA LYS A 218 -11.51 13.32 -19.92
C LYS A 218 -12.80 13.46 -20.71
N GLY A 219 -13.87 13.86 -20.03
CA GLY A 219 -15.20 14.05 -20.64
C GLY A 219 -16.11 12.83 -20.62
N LEU A 220 -15.63 11.69 -20.12
CA LEU A 220 -16.47 10.49 -19.97
C LEU A 220 -16.89 10.27 -18.52
N GLN A 221 -18.06 9.68 -18.35
CA GLN A 221 -18.56 9.27 -17.04
C GLN A 221 -18.05 7.87 -16.69
N GLY A 222 -17.60 7.68 -15.47
CA GLY A 222 -17.14 6.38 -14.95
C GLY A 222 -18.21 5.30 -15.07
N ALA A 223 -19.47 5.63 -14.78
CA ALA A 223 -20.60 4.71 -14.88
C ALA A 223 -20.73 4.09 -16.29
N THR A 224 -20.60 4.90 -17.34
CA THR A 224 -20.68 4.42 -18.72
C THR A 224 -19.56 3.43 -19.04
N VAL A 225 -18.34 3.71 -18.60
CA VAL A 225 -17.20 2.81 -18.83
C VAL A 225 -17.32 1.55 -17.98
N THR A 226 -17.82 1.65 -16.75
CA THR A 226 -18.13 0.50 -15.89
C THR A 226 -19.09 -0.47 -16.60
N GLN A 227 -20.20 0.04 -17.17
CA GLN A 227 -21.16 -0.78 -17.90
C GLN A 227 -20.55 -1.45 -19.15
N GLN A 228 -19.61 -0.79 -19.83
CA GLN A 228 -18.93 -1.37 -21.00
C GLN A 228 -17.95 -2.49 -20.61
N LEU A 229 -17.37 -2.46 -19.41
CA LEU A 229 -16.44 -3.47 -18.89
C LEU A 229 -17.16 -4.69 -18.31
N LEU A 230 -18.37 -4.54 -17.77
CA LEU A 230 -19.10 -5.59 -17.07
C LEU A 230 -19.22 -6.91 -17.85
N PRO A 231 -19.57 -6.96 -19.15
CA PRO A 231 -19.72 -8.22 -19.87
C PRO A 231 -18.41 -9.05 -19.90
N ALA A 232 -17.27 -8.38 -20.10
CA ALA A 232 -15.97 -9.05 -20.11
C ALA A 232 -15.57 -9.56 -18.72
N LEU A 233 -15.85 -8.78 -17.67
CA LEU A 233 -15.55 -9.17 -16.29
C LEU A 233 -16.43 -10.32 -15.80
N ARG A 234 -17.71 -10.32 -16.16
CA ARG A 234 -18.62 -11.45 -15.87
C ARG A 234 -18.20 -12.74 -16.56
N LYS A 235 -17.64 -12.64 -17.78
CA LYS A 235 -17.09 -13.80 -18.48
C LYS A 235 -15.91 -14.38 -17.70
N ILE A 236 -14.96 -13.55 -17.26
CA ILE A 236 -13.83 -13.98 -16.45
C ILE A 236 -14.30 -14.66 -15.15
N GLU A 237 -15.25 -14.07 -14.45
CA GLU A 237 -15.83 -14.65 -13.25
C GLU A 237 -16.46 -16.01 -13.51
N ALA A 238 -17.20 -16.15 -14.62
CA ALA A 238 -17.77 -17.44 -15.04
C ALA A 238 -16.67 -18.48 -15.36
N ASP A 239 -15.57 -18.08 -15.98
CA ASP A 239 -14.41 -18.94 -16.24
C ASP A 239 -13.75 -19.42 -14.93
N TRP A 240 -13.65 -18.57 -13.89
CA TRP A 240 -13.20 -18.98 -12.55
C TRP A 240 -14.11 -20.01 -11.93
N HIS A 241 -15.43 -19.81 -12.00
CA HIS A 241 -16.42 -20.73 -11.46
C HIS A 241 -16.38 -22.09 -12.21
N ALA A 242 -16.21 -22.07 -13.54
CA ALA A 242 -16.04 -23.28 -14.32
C ALA A 242 -14.77 -24.06 -13.94
N ALA A 243 -13.73 -23.36 -13.47
CA ALA A 243 -12.51 -23.96 -12.92
C ALA A 243 -12.62 -24.39 -11.44
N GLY A 244 -13.82 -24.35 -10.85
CA GLY A 244 -14.06 -24.75 -9.46
C GLY A 244 -13.77 -23.67 -8.41
N GLN A 245 -13.50 -22.43 -8.83
CA GLN A 245 -13.13 -21.31 -7.94
C GLN A 245 -14.37 -20.47 -7.56
N ASN A 246 -15.45 -21.08 -7.15
CA ASN A 246 -16.74 -20.43 -6.86
C ASN A 246 -16.72 -19.47 -5.68
N ALA A 247 -15.67 -19.49 -4.85
CA ALA A 247 -15.50 -18.56 -3.74
C ALA A 247 -14.99 -17.18 -4.17
N TYR A 248 -14.58 -17.01 -5.44
CA TYR A 248 -14.09 -15.75 -5.96
C TYR A 248 -15.17 -15.06 -6.79
N HIS A 249 -15.38 -13.77 -6.56
CA HIS A 249 -16.39 -12.99 -7.27
C HIS A 249 -15.96 -11.54 -7.50
N ILE A 250 -16.59 -10.91 -8.50
CA ILE A 250 -16.35 -9.52 -8.87
C ILE A 250 -17.60 -8.69 -8.55
N THR A 251 -17.43 -7.63 -7.78
CA THR A 251 -18.48 -6.65 -7.50
C THR A 251 -18.11 -5.28 -8.05
N VAL A 252 -19.11 -4.53 -8.51
CA VAL A 252 -18.93 -3.10 -8.82
C VAL A 252 -18.75 -2.36 -7.52
N ALA A 253 -17.76 -1.46 -7.46
CA ALA A 253 -17.48 -0.65 -6.28
C ALA A 253 -17.45 0.86 -6.63
N GLY A 254 -17.29 1.70 -5.62
CA GLY A 254 -17.28 3.15 -5.77
C GLY A 254 -18.65 3.77 -6.05
N ALA A 255 -18.68 4.95 -6.64
CA ALA A 255 -19.90 5.75 -6.83
C ALA A 255 -21.03 5.05 -7.60
N VAL A 256 -20.71 4.04 -8.41
CA VAL A 256 -21.70 3.27 -9.20
C VAL A 256 -22.40 2.21 -8.33
N ALA A 257 -21.78 1.77 -7.25
CA ALA A 257 -22.38 0.80 -6.33
C ALA A 257 -23.37 1.45 -5.34
N GLU A 258 -23.25 2.76 -5.11
CA GLU A 258 -24.04 3.53 -4.15
C GLU A 258 -25.22 4.26 -4.82
N SER A 259 -25.36 4.18 -6.13
CA SER A 259 -26.44 4.76 -6.92
C SER A 259 -27.48 3.70 -7.33
#